data_58e547e57275aff19429a5aab96c5913
#
_entry.id   58e547e57275aff19429a5aab96c5913
#
_cell.length_a   1.000
_cell.length_b   1.000
_cell.length_c   1.000
_cell.angle_alpha   90.00
_cell.angle_beta   90.00
_cell.angle_gamma   90.00
#
_symmetry.space_group_name_H-M   'P 1'
#
loop_
_entity.id
_entity.type
_entity.pdbx_description
1 polymer ?
#
loop_
_entity_poly.entity_id
_entity_poly.type
_entity_poly.pdbx_seq_one_letter_code
_entity_poly.pdbx_strand_id
1 'polypeptide(L)'
;NPYNSQYTRGLEDSTISGFGEMQTRLKVNIWGNDSGSSAMAIMPFIKFPTNAEELENDDVEGGVTVPIGFKLPMDLNMGFMTEFDFNRNAAEDGYHTEFINSITLSHSIIGELSGYVEFFSNITDGDRSEWIGTIDAGLTYALTKDIQLDAGMNIGVTRSADDFNPFCLYFY
;
A
#
# COMPACT_ATOMS: atom_id res chain seq x y z
N ASN A 1 7.36 -9.15 -0.71
CA ASN A 1 8.63 -9.81 -0.38
C ASN A 1 8.34 -11.20 0.15
N PRO A 2 8.82 -12.27 -0.51
CA PRO A 2 8.56 -13.63 -0.05
C PRO A 2 9.32 -14.01 1.23
N TYR A 3 10.25 -13.17 1.69
CA TYR A 3 11.03 -13.39 2.90
C TYR A 3 11.08 -12.10 3.73
N ASN A 4 10.64 -12.19 4.98
CA ASN A 4 10.64 -11.09 5.95
C ASN A 4 11.65 -11.37 7.06
N SER A 5 12.36 -10.35 7.51
CA SER A 5 13.22 -10.39 8.69
C SER A 5 12.97 -9.13 9.51
N GLN A 6 12.44 -9.30 10.72
CA GLN A 6 12.25 -8.22 11.68
C GLN A 6 13.29 -8.33 12.79
N TYR A 7 13.99 -7.23 13.05
CA TYR A 7 14.90 -7.09 14.17
C TYR A 7 14.33 -6.13 15.20
N THR A 8 14.04 -6.61 16.39
CA THR A 8 13.55 -5.77 17.49
C THR A 8 14.69 -5.59 18.50
N ARG A 9 15.08 -4.34 18.73
CA ARG A 9 16.09 -3.96 19.70
C ARG A 9 15.42 -3.66 21.05
N GLY A 10 15.70 -4.49 22.06
CA GLY A 10 15.13 -4.35 23.40
C GLY A 10 16.07 -4.90 24.49
N LEU A 11 15.49 -5.25 25.65
CA LEU A 11 16.23 -5.92 26.76
C LEU A 11 16.73 -7.32 26.38
N GLU A 12 16.08 -7.94 25.39
CA GLU A 12 16.54 -9.11 24.65
C GLU A 12 16.42 -8.80 23.17
N ASP A 13 17.53 -8.84 22.44
CA ASP A 13 17.53 -8.68 20.98
C ASP A 13 16.90 -9.93 20.36
N SER A 14 15.78 -9.79 19.65
CA SER A 14 15.13 -10.87 18.93
C SER A 14 15.16 -10.61 17.43
N THR A 15 15.48 -11.65 16.66
CA THR A 15 15.36 -11.64 15.20
C THR A 15 14.37 -12.72 14.81
N ILE A 16 13.26 -12.31 14.25
CA ILE A 16 12.26 -13.20 13.64
C ILE A 16 12.43 -13.12 12.14
N SER A 17 12.56 -14.25 11.47
CA SER A 17 12.72 -14.32 10.03
C SER A 17 11.98 -15.52 9.46
N GLY A 18 11.29 -15.32 8.35
CA GLY A 18 10.52 -16.38 7.69
C GLY A 18 9.93 -15.96 6.37
N PHE A 19 9.27 -16.89 5.70
CA PHE A 19 8.45 -16.56 4.56
C PHE A 19 7.27 -15.70 5.03
N GLY A 20 7.03 -14.60 4.32
CA GLY A 20 5.89 -13.74 4.56
C GLY A 20 4.59 -14.36 4.05
N GLU A 21 3.51 -13.66 4.31
CA GLU A 21 2.17 -14.00 3.87
C GLU A 21 2.07 -14.08 2.34
N MET A 22 1.42 -15.11 1.82
CA MET A 22 1.13 -15.25 0.39
C MET A 22 -0.22 -14.63 0.05
N GLN A 23 -0.21 -13.64 -0.83
CA GLN A 23 -1.42 -12.99 -1.31
C GLN A 23 -1.69 -13.38 -2.78
N THR A 24 -2.95 -13.69 -3.08
CA THR A 24 -3.43 -13.84 -4.45
C THR A 24 -4.40 -12.72 -4.78
N ARG A 25 -4.14 -12.00 -5.87
CA ARG A 25 -4.95 -10.85 -6.31
C ARG A 25 -5.42 -11.08 -7.76
N LEU A 26 -6.73 -10.86 -8.01
CA LEU A 26 -7.31 -10.89 -9.35
C LEU A 26 -7.62 -9.45 -9.79
N LYS A 27 -7.06 -9.01 -10.92
CA LYS A 27 -7.37 -7.70 -11.49
C LYS A 27 -8.41 -7.84 -12.61
N VAL A 28 -9.56 -7.22 -12.43
CA VAL A 28 -10.61 -7.09 -13.44
C VAL A 28 -10.67 -5.64 -13.89
N ASN A 29 -10.27 -5.35 -15.13
CA ASN A 29 -10.43 -4.02 -15.71
C ASN A 29 -11.90 -3.78 -16.08
N ILE A 30 -12.45 -2.68 -15.59
CA ILE A 30 -13.83 -2.26 -15.87
C ILE A 30 -13.86 -1.38 -17.13
N TRP A 31 -12.92 -0.43 -17.23
CA TRP A 31 -12.69 0.37 -18.44
C TRP A 31 -11.24 0.89 -18.49
N GLY A 32 -10.83 1.48 -19.61
CA GLY A 32 -9.53 2.14 -19.77
C GLY A 32 -8.45 1.28 -20.41
N ASN A 33 -8.82 0.15 -21.05
CA ASN A 33 -7.88 -0.70 -21.81
C ASN A 33 -7.51 -0.10 -23.19
N ASP A 34 -8.20 0.96 -23.60
CA ASP A 34 -8.17 1.57 -24.93
C ASP A 34 -7.34 2.86 -25.00
N SER A 35 -6.47 3.10 -24.02
CA SER A 35 -5.64 4.33 -23.90
C SER A 35 -6.46 5.61 -23.68
N GLY A 36 -7.67 5.51 -23.15
CA GLY A 36 -8.51 6.64 -22.77
C GLY A 36 -7.88 7.51 -21.68
N SER A 37 -8.58 8.63 -21.36
CA SER A 37 -8.13 9.55 -20.31
C SER A 37 -8.42 9.08 -18.89
N SER A 38 -9.13 7.96 -18.72
CA SER A 38 -9.40 7.36 -17.43
C SER A 38 -9.40 5.82 -17.51
N ALA A 39 -9.11 5.18 -16.39
CA ALA A 39 -9.13 3.73 -16.24
C ALA A 39 -9.63 3.36 -14.85
N MET A 40 -10.33 2.24 -14.73
CA MET A 40 -10.78 1.67 -13.46
C MET A 40 -10.64 0.15 -13.48
N ALA A 41 -10.26 -0.40 -12.34
CA ALA A 41 -10.27 -1.84 -12.10
C ALA A 41 -10.92 -2.18 -10.77
N ILE A 42 -11.31 -3.42 -10.59
CA ILE A 42 -11.67 -4.03 -9.31
C ILE A 42 -10.70 -5.16 -9.07
N MET A 43 -10.12 -5.21 -7.87
CA MET A 43 -9.04 -6.14 -7.54
C MET A 43 -9.34 -6.84 -6.21
N PRO A 44 -10.22 -7.88 -6.20
CA PRO A 44 -10.35 -8.72 -5.02
C PRO A 44 -9.04 -9.48 -4.76
N PHE A 45 -8.74 -9.70 -3.47
CA PHE A 45 -7.57 -10.45 -3.05
C PHE A 45 -7.86 -11.32 -1.82
N ILE A 46 -7.05 -12.35 -1.67
CA ILE A 46 -7.05 -13.25 -0.52
C ILE A 46 -5.61 -13.37 -0.04
N LYS A 47 -5.41 -13.26 1.25
CA LYS A 47 -4.18 -13.49 1.98
C LYS A 47 -4.27 -14.86 2.65
N PHE A 48 -3.28 -15.69 2.45
CA PHE A 48 -3.22 -17.03 3.05
C PHE A 48 -2.23 -17.04 4.20
N PRO A 49 -2.55 -17.73 5.31
CA PRO A 49 -1.66 -17.87 6.46
C PRO A 49 -0.49 -18.80 6.12
N THR A 50 0.47 -18.30 5.38
CA THR A 50 1.69 -19.02 4.99
C THR A 50 2.91 -18.58 5.79
N ASN A 51 2.70 -17.75 6.80
CA ASN A 51 3.76 -17.20 7.65
C ASN A 51 4.43 -18.31 8.47
N ALA A 52 5.72 -18.13 8.82
CA ALA A 52 6.33 -18.93 9.86
C ALA A 52 5.59 -18.71 11.20
N GLU A 53 5.46 -19.75 12.01
CA GLU A 53 4.66 -19.80 13.26
C GLU A 53 4.89 -18.61 14.24
N GLU A 54 5.95 -17.82 14.04
CA GLU A 54 6.30 -16.67 14.88
C GLU A 54 5.87 -15.30 14.27
N LEU A 55 5.24 -15.29 13.07
CA LEU A 55 4.89 -14.07 12.33
C LEU A 55 3.38 -13.82 12.28
N GLU A 56 2.66 -14.20 13.32
CA GLU A 56 1.26 -13.85 13.63
C GLU A 56 0.30 -13.65 12.44
N ASN A 57 -0.11 -14.71 11.77
CA ASN A 57 -1.43 -14.77 11.12
C ASN A 57 -1.78 -16.21 10.74
N ASP A 58 -2.65 -16.84 11.50
CA ASP A 58 -3.09 -18.24 11.28
C ASP A 58 -4.38 -18.32 10.45
N ASP A 59 -4.99 -17.18 10.11
CA ASP A 59 -6.29 -17.11 9.46
C ASP A 59 -6.23 -16.53 8.03
N VAL A 60 -7.23 -16.89 7.24
CA VAL A 60 -7.41 -16.32 5.90
C VAL A 60 -7.98 -14.91 6.01
N GLU A 61 -7.32 -13.96 5.41
CA GLU A 61 -7.76 -12.58 5.28
C GLU A 61 -8.01 -12.23 3.82
N GLY A 62 -8.53 -11.05 3.56
CA GLY A 62 -8.73 -10.60 2.20
C GLY A 62 -9.48 -9.31 2.11
N GLY A 63 -9.69 -8.88 0.87
CA GLY A 63 -10.33 -7.60 0.63
C GLY A 63 -10.60 -7.33 -0.83
N VAL A 64 -10.93 -6.08 -1.10
CA VAL A 64 -11.14 -5.58 -2.45
C VAL A 64 -10.56 -4.19 -2.60
N THR A 65 -9.71 -4.01 -3.61
CA THR A 65 -9.15 -2.72 -4.01
C THR A 65 -9.84 -2.22 -5.28
N VAL A 66 -10.19 -0.95 -5.34
CA VAL A 66 -10.78 -0.27 -6.51
C VAL A 66 -9.92 0.94 -6.88
N PRO A 67 -8.93 0.79 -7.76
CA PRO A 67 -8.15 1.88 -8.29
C PRO A 67 -8.85 2.55 -9.47
N ILE A 68 -8.79 3.89 -9.51
CA ILE A 68 -9.26 4.73 -10.62
C ILE A 68 -8.15 5.71 -10.98
N GLY A 69 -7.78 5.77 -12.25
CA GLY A 69 -6.76 6.69 -12.77
C GLY A 69 -7.32 7.67 -13.79
N PHE A 70 -6.78 8.89 -13.80
CA PHE A 70 -7.13 9.94 -14.75
C PHE A 70 -5.86 10.58 -15.32
N LYS A 71 -5.86 10.80 -16.63
CA LYS A 71 -4.90 11.68 -17.29
C LYS A 71 -5.49 13.08 -17.34
N LEU A 72 -4.82 14.03 -16.74
CA LEU A 72 -5.21 15.43 -16.71
C LEU A 72 -4.42 16.24 -17.74
N PRO A 73 -4.85 17.48 -18.09
CA PRO A 73 -4.04 18.39 -18.88
C PRO A 73 -2.67 18.64 -18.25
N MET A 74 -1.70 19.09 -19.05
CA MET A 74 -0.33 19.40 -18.63
C MET A 74 0.47 18.19 -18.14
N ASP A 75 0.20 16.99 -18.68
CA ASP A 75 0.87 15.72 -18.34
C ASP A 75 0.76 15.33 -16.84
N LEU A 76 -0.25 15.86 -16.17
CA LEU A 76 -0.59 15.44 -14.82
C LEU A 76 -1.36 14.11 -14.85
N ASN A 77 -1.05 13.23 -13.91
CA ASN A 77 -1.82 12.02 -13.68
C ASN A 77 -2.39 12.07 -12.26
N MET A 78 -3.65 11.69 -12.12
CA MET A 78 -4.34 11.61 -10.84
C MET A 78 -4.82 10.18 -10.62
N GLY A 79 -4.56 9.64 -9.44
CA GLY A 79 -5.00 8.34 -9.00
C GLY A 79 -5.89 8.45 -7.78
N PHE A 80 -6.94 7.65 -7.73
CA PHE A 80 -7.72 7.37 -6.54
C PHE A 80 -7.69 5.88 -6.28
N MET A 81 -7.60 5.49 -5.04
CA MET A 81 -7.73 4.12 -4.62
C MET A 81 -8.61 4.05 -3.38
N THR A 82 -9.54 3.10 -3.37
CA THR A 82 -10.27 2.70 -2.17
C THR A 82 -10.12 1.20 -1.99
N GLU A 83 -9.89 0.77 -0.76
CA GLU A 83 -9.71 -0.63 -0.42
C GLU A 83 -10.46 -0.95 0.86
N PHE A 84 -11.11 -2.10 0.90
CA PHE A 84 -11.74 -2.68 2.07
C PHE A 84 -11.03 -3.97 2.40
N ASP A 85 -10.40 -4.02 3.56
CA ASP A 85 -9.74 -5.21 4.08
C ASP A 85 -10.54 -5.81 5.22
N PHE A 86 -10.59 -7.13 5.24
CA PHE A 86 -11.15 -7.93 6.31
C PHE A 86 -9.99 -8.69 6.95
N ASN A 87 -9.51 -8.16 8.06
CA ASN A 87 -8.37 -8.69 8.79
C ASN A 87 -8.81 -9.34 10.09
N ARG A 88 -8.09 -10.35 10.54
CA ARG A 88 -8.36 -11.04 11.80
C ARG A 88 -8.02 -10.16 12.99
N ASN A 89 -8.83 -10.21 14.04
CA ASN A 89 -8.51 -9.54 15.30
C ASN A 89 -7.35 -10.23 16.00
N ALA A 90 -6.46 -9.46 16.61
CA ALA A 90 -5.36 -10.00 17.41
C ALA A 90 -5.80 -10.90 18.58
N ALA A 91 -7.04 -10.76 19.05
CA ALA A 91 -7.65 -11.61 20.08
C ALA A 91 -8.26 -12.92 19.53
N GLU A 92 -8.17 -13.17 18.21
CA GLU A 92 -8.73 -14.32 17.51
C GLU A 92 -10.26 -14.51 17.65
N ASP A 93 -10.97 -13.49 18.09
CA ASP A 93 -12.41 -13.54 18.39
C ASP A 93 -13.30 -13.01 17.24
N GLY A 94 -12.72 -12.69 16.06
CA GLY A 94 -13.45 -12.18 14.92
C GLY A 94 -12.59 -11.46 13.88
N TYR A 95 -13.26 -10.73 13.00
CA TYR A 95 -12.63 -9.90 11.97
C TYR A 95 -12.97 -8.43 12.24
N HIS A 96 -12.05 -7.56 11.91
CA HIS A 96 -12.28 -6.13 11.81
C HIS A 96 -12.16 -5.69 10.34
N THR A 97 -12.65 -4.50 10.05
CA THR A 97 -12.58 -3.92 8.72
C THR A 97 -11.61 -2.75 8.71
N GLU A 98 -10.74 -2.70 7.72
CA GLU A 98 -9.96 -1.52 7.41
C GLU A 98 -10.50 -0.88 6.14
N PHE A 99 -10.63 0.43 6.18
CA PHE A 99 -11.04 1.24 5.05
C PHE A 99 -9.90 2.16 4.64
N ILE A 100 -9.24 1.79 3.54
CA ILE A 100 -8.04 2.46 3.04
C ILE A 100 -8.40 3.29 1.83
N ASN A 101 -7.94 4.53 1.80
CA ASN A 101 -8.14 5.43 0.67
C ASN A 101 -6.85 6.17 0.35
N SER A 102 -6.59 6.40 -0.92
CA SER A 102 -5.56 7.33 -1.33
C SER A 102 -5.96 8.19 -2.51
N ILE A 103 -5.37 9.38 -2.59
CA ILE A 103 -5.42 10.26 -3.74
C ILE A 103 -4.00 10.70 -4.07
N THR A 104 -3.54 10.38 -5.28
CA THR A 104 -2.19 10.68 -5.75
C THR A 104 -2.26 11.65 -6.93
N LEU A 105 -1.37 12.63 -6.95
CA LEU A 105 -1.13 13.49 -8.10
C LEU A 105 0.33 13.38 -8.50
N SER A 106 0.60 13.03 -9.76
CA SER A 106 1.97 12.85 -10.28
C SER A 106 2.19 13.60 -11.59
N HIS A 107 3.46 13.97 -11.82
CA HIS A 107 3.89 14.70 -13.01
C HIS A 107 5.29 14.26 -13.44
N SER A 108 5.50 14.13 -14.75
CA SER A 108 6.84 14.00 -15.32
C SER A 108 7.61 15.31 -15.19
N ILE A 109 8.82 15.26 -14.61
CA ILE A 109 9.65 16.46 -14.39
C ILE A 109 10.60 16.65 -15.55
N ILE A 110 11.44 15.65 -15.83
CA ILE A 110 12.38 15.66 -16.93
C ILE A 110 12.83 14.23 -17.27
N GLY A 111 12.75 13.86 -18.55
CA GLY A 111 13.12 12.51 -18.99
C GLY A 111 12.37 11.43 -18.23
N GLU A 112 13.11 10.54 -17.59
CA GLU A 112 12.56 9.42 -16.82
C GLU A 112 12.30 9.77 -15.34
N LEU A 113 12.50 11.03 -14.95
CA LEU A 113 12.23 11.50 -13.59
C LEU A 113 10.81 12.05 -13.48
N SER A 114 10.05 11.51 -12.54
CA SER A 114 8.72 11.99 -12.18
C SER A 114 8.65 12.31 -10.68
N GLY A 115 7.69 13.13 -10.29
CA GLY A 115 7.39 13.42 -8.90
C GLY A 115 5.93 13.16 -8.61
N TYR A 116 5.61 12.91 -7.34
CA TYR A 116 4.24 12.75 -6.88
C TYR A 116 4.03 13.33 -5.49
N VAL A 117 2.77 13.62 -5.21
CA VAL A 117 2.22 13.85 -3.88
C VAL A 117 1.01 12.96 -3.68
N GLU A 118 0.84 12.44 -2.48
CA GLU A 118 -0.28 11.58 -2.12
C GLU A 118 -0.86 11.99 -0.77
N PHE A 119 -2.16 11.87 -0.62
CA PHE A 119 -2.81 11.80 0.68
C PHE A 119 -3.30 10.37 0.87
N PHE A 120 -2.87 9.75 1.96
CA PHE A 120 -3.26 8.41 2.35
C PHE A 120 -4.08 8.46 3.63
N SER A 121 -5.06 7.58 3.74
CA SER A 121 -5.94 7.44 4.91
C SER A 121 -6.28 5.97 5.12
N ASN A 122 -6.02 5.45 6.30
CA ASN A 122 -6.49 4.14 6.76
C ASN A 122 -7.34 4.33 8.02
N ILE A 123 -8.57 3.83 7.99
CA ILE A 123 -9.51 3.83 9.12
C ILE A 123 -9.76 2.37 9.48
N THR A 124 -9.37 1.99 10.69
CA THR A 124 -9.64 0.67 11.26
C THR A 124 -10.88 0.75 12.14
N ASP A 125 -11.85 -0.13 11.90
CA ASP A 125 -13.02 -0.33 12.77
C ASP A 125 -12.75 -1.48 13.74
N GLY A 126 -13.37 -1.45 14.92
CA GLY A 126 -13.23 -2.46 15.97
C GLY A 126 -12.91 -1.88 17.33
N ASP A 127 -12.42 -2.72 18.26
CA ASP A 127 -12.14 -2.36 19.66
C ASP A 127 -11.09 -1.25 19.83
N ARG A 128 -10.27 -1.03 18.82
CA ARG A 128 -9.30 0.07 18.70
C ARG A 128 -9.51 0.80 17.39
N SER A 129 -10.65 1.50 17.28
CA SER A 129 -10.87 2.37 16.11
C SER A 129 -9.73 3.38 16.00
N GLU A 130 -9.00 3.33 14.92
CA GLU A 130 -7.81 4.13 14.66
C GLU A 130 -7.89 4.79 13.29
N TRP A 131 -7.40 6.01 13.18
CA TRP A 131 -7.26 6.71 11.93
C TRP A 131 -5.81 7.09 11.69
N ILE A 132 -5.19 6.48 10.70
CA ILE A 132 -3.86 6.80 10.20
C ILE A 132 -4.03 7.62 8.92
N GLY A 133 -3.53 8.85 8.92
CA GLY A 133 -3.52 9.73 7.77
C GLY A 133 -2.13 10.28 7.53
N THR A 134 -1.66 10.25 6.27
CA THR A 134 -0.36 10.80 5.88
C THR A 134 -0.46 11.67 4.65
N ILE A 135 0.48 12.61 4.52
CA ILE A 135 0.80 13.28 3.27
C ILE A 135 2.16 12.76 2.82
N ASP A 136 2.19 12.19 1.64
CA ASP A 136 3.35 11.55 1.09
C ASP A 136 3.85 12.33 -0.12
N ALA A 137 5.17 12.44 -0.28
CA ALA A 137 5.78 13.06 -1.45
C ALA A 137 7.05 12.31 -1.84
N GLY A 138 7.25 12.12 -3.13
CA GLY A 138 8.40 11.38 -3.62
C GLY A 138 8.76 11.67 -5.06
N LEU A 139 9.88 11.08 -5.44
CA LEU A 139 10.42 11.09 -6.80
C LEU A 139 10.56 9.65 -7.27
N THR A 140 10.18 9.41 -8.52
CA THR A 140 10.40 8.14 -9.20
C THR A 140 11.35 8.33 -10.37
N TYR A 141 12.22 7.37 -10.60
CA TYR A 141 13.14 7.36 -11.72
C TYR A 141 13.14 6.01 -12.43
N ALA A 142 12.69 5.97 -13.68
CA ALA A 142 12.70 4.77 -14.48
C ALA A 142 14.13 4.51 -15.02
N LEU A 143 14.84 3.56 -14.40
CA LEU A 143 16.17 3.12 -14.86
C LEU A 143 16.11 2.39 -16.20
N THR A 144 15.09 1.56 -16.33
CA THR A 144 14.75 0.83 -17.57
C THR A 144 13.23 0.79 -17.70
N LYS A 145 12.71 0.21 -18.78
CA LYS A 145 11.25 -0.02 -18.91
C LYS A 145 10.68 -0.99 -17.86
N ASP A 146 11.53 -1.78 -17.19
CA ASP A 146 11.15 -2.82 -16.24
C ASP A 146 11.71 -2.54 -14.82
N ILE A 147 12.51 -1.48 -14.62
CA ILE A 147 13.12 -1.14 -13.31
C ILE A 147 12.87 0.32 -12.99
N GLN A 148 12.25 0.58 -11.87
CA GLN A 148 11.99 1.92 -11.33
C GLN A 148 12.56 2.06 -9.92
N LEU A 149 13.21 3.17 -9.65
CA LEU A 149 13.53 3.62 -8.29
C LEU A 149 12.46 4.58 -7.80
N ASP A 150 12.15 4.50 -6.52
CA ASP A 150 11.23 5.39 -5.83
C ASP A 150 11.87 5.83 -4.51
N ALA A 151 11.89 7.12 -4.25
CA ALA A 151 12.38 7.69 -3.01
C ALA A 151 11.48 8.82 -2.55
N GLY A 152 11.08 8.80 -1.29
CA GLY A 152 10.15 9.77 -0.77
C GLY A 152 10.07 9.79 0.75
N MET A 153 9.03 10.42 1.23
CA MET A 153 8.74 10.55 2.64
C MET A 153 7.23 10.57 2.89
N ASN A 154 6.84 9.97 4.00
CA ASN A 154 5.49 10.05 4.53
C ASN A 154 5.52 10.93 5.77
N ILE A 155 4.58 11.86 5.86
CA ILE A 155 4.42 12.80 6.98
C ILE A 155 3.05 12.55 7.59
N GLY A 156 3.02 12.13 8.85
CA GLY A 156 1.78 11.90 9.60
C GLY A 156 0.99 13.17 9.81
N VAL A 157 -0.31 13.12 9.54
CA VAL A 157 -1.25 14.24 9.80
C VAL A 157 -2.27 13.89 10.86
N THR A 158 -2.23 12.67 11.40
CA THR A 158 -3.06 12.20 12.52
C THR A 158 -2.19 11.73 13.68
N ARG A 159 -2.78 11.57 14.86
CA ARG A 159 -2.03 11.17 16.06
C ARG A 159 -1.53 9.72 16.03
N SER A 160 -2.17 8.89 15.23
CA SER A 160 -1.84 7.47 15.08
C SER A 160 -0.82 7.21 13.97
N ALA A 161 -0.56 8.20 13.13
CA ALA A 161 0.44 8.09 12.09
C ALA A 161 1.84 8.43 12.64
N ASP A 162 2.85 7.77 12.10
CA ASP A 162 4.25 8.12 12.34
C ASP A 162 4.52 9.55 11.89
N ASP A 163 5.21 10.34 12.71
CA ASP A 163 5.49 11.75 12.41
C ASP A 163 6.25 11.91 11.08
N PHE A 164 7.22 11.04 10.83
CA PHE A 164 8.07 11.10 9.65
C PHE A 164 8.68 9.74 9.30
N ASN A 165 8.44 9.27 8.09
CA ASN A 165 8.96 8.00 7.59
C ASN A 165 9.56 8.15 6.18
N PRO A 166 10.89 8.30 6.02
CA PRO A 166 11.56 8.33 4.72
C PRO A 166 11.70 6.90 4.17
N PHE A 167 11.57 6.74 2.86
CA PHE A 167 11.73 5.46 2.19
C PHE A 167 12.52 5.57 0.89
N CYS A 168 13.10 4.44 0.48
CA CYS A 168 13.70 4.23 -0.82
C CYS A 168 13.41 2.79 -1.27
N LEU A 169 12.76 2.64 -2.41
CA LEU A 169 12.30 1.37 -2.95
C LEU A 169 12.79 1.18 -4.38
N TYR A 170 12.83 -0.07 -4.84
CA TYR A 170 13.00 -0.39 -6.25
C TYR A 170 11.94 -1.40 -6.68
N PHE A 171 11.44 -1.24 -7.89
CA PHE A 171 10.46 -2.12 -8.52
C PHE A 171 11.05 -2.70 -9.81
N TYR A 172 10.78 -3.96 -10.09
CA TYR A 172 11.18 -4.66 -11.33
C TYR A 172 10.04 -5.53 -11.85
#